data_fda5ab5f6defd08785b105875cf40ba7
#
_entry.id   fda5ab5f6defd08785b105875cf40ba7
#
_cell.length_a   1.000
_cell.length_b   1.000
_cell.length_c   1.000
_cell.angle_alpha   90.00
_cell.angle_beta   90.00
_cell.angle_gamma   90.00
#
_symmetry.space_group_name_H-M   'P 1'
#
loop_
_entity.id
_entity.type
_entity.pdbx_description
1 polymer ?
#
loop_
_entity_poly.entity_id
_entity_poly.type
_entity_poly.pdbx_seq_one_letter_code
_entity_poly.pdbx_strand_id
1 'polypeptide(L)'
;MKLKSFLTSVVAASAAFAMIACDSHGRAYEDLRLMRLTEGESTDQDVRKLFGAPAAVRDLDGGKGLVYPLGPEGPYTLLIKIDAKGKYQGRDNLLTRANFERVTRGMKELDVLVMLGRPGHAQKFPLQQQSSWEWRFIDGATERVFVVTFDDRGTVVDSAIEEDPRRSGGR
;
A
#
# COMPACT_ATOMS: atom_id res chain seq x y z
N MET A 1 47.28 33.11 47.59
CA MET A 1 46.67 33.48 46.30
C MET A 1 45.92 32.29 45.77
N LYS A 2 44.59 32.41 45.73
CA LYS A 2 43.69 31.27 45.38
C LYS A 2 43.22 31.46 43.94
N LEU A 3 43.56 30.51 43.06
CA LEU A 3 43.09 30.49 41.67
C LEU A 3 41.93 29.46 41.60
N LYS A 4 40.72 29.97 41.39
CA LYS A 4 39.51 29.14 41.21
C LYS A 4 39.43 28.71 39.74
N SER A 5 39.53 27.42 39.53
CA SER A 5 39.25 26.79 38.23
C SER A 5 37.73 26.68 38.02
N PHE A 6 37.22 27.31 36.99
CA PHE A 6 35.84 27.15 36.52
C PHE A 6 35.81 25.97 35.53
N LEU A 7 35.20 24.86 35.94
CA LEU A 7 34.82 23.78 35.03
C LEU A 7 33.52 24.17 34.33
N THR A 8 33.62 24.47 33.07
CA THR A 8 32.46 24.71 32.21
C THR A 8 31.98 23.34 31.65
N SER A 9 30.91 22.80 32.18
CA SER A 9 30.24 21.60 31.64
C SER A 9 29.51 21.96 30.34
N VAL A 10 30.01 21.47 29.23
CA VAL A 10 29.29 21.49 27.95
C VAL A 10 28.31 20.34 27.93
N VAL A 11 27.05 20.65 28.08
CA VAL A 11 25.94 19.69 27.85
C VAL A 11 25.71 19.63 26.33
N ALA A 12 26.17 18.54 25.70
CA ALA A 12 25.84 18.24 24.31
C ALA A 12 24.41 17.72 24.25
N ALA A 13 23.49 18.59 23.83
CA ALA A 13 22.13 18.17 23.48
C ALA A 13 22.15 17.41 22.16
N SER A 14 22.08 16.10 22.24
CA SER A 14 21.88 15.23 21.07
C SER A 14 20.45 15.38 20.58
N ALA A 15 20.24 16.23 19.56
CA ALA A 15 19.00 16.29 18.82
C ALA A 15 18.86 15.01 18.00
N ALA A 16 18.05 14.07 18.50
CA ALA A 16 17.61 12.92 17.71
C ALA A 16 16.70 13.42 16.59
N PHE A 17 17.22 13.53 15.39
CA PHE A 17 16.42 13.71 14.19
C PHE A 17 15.63 12.42 13.98
N ALA A 18 14.33 12.45 14.31
CA ALA A 18 13.38 11.47 13.85
C ALA A 18 13.28 11.61 12.32
N MET A 19 13.95 10.72 11.60
CA MET A 19 13.76 10.61 10.16
C MET A 19 12.35 10.06 9.94
N ILE A 20 11.43 10.92 9.56
CA ILE A 20 10.13 10.55 9.02
C ILE A 20 10.45 9.85 7.71
N ALA A 21 10.33 8.53 7.68
CA ALA A 21 10.43 7.75 6.47
C ALA A 21 9.17 8.08 5.63
N CYS A 22 9.32 9.04 4.71
CA CYS A 22 8.37 9.20 3.62
C CYS A 22 8.42 7.95 2.77
N ASP A 23 7.24 7.45 2.33
CA ASP A 23 7.20 6.42 1.29
C ASP A 23 7.92 6.94 0.03
N SER A 24 8.19 6.07 -0.92
CA SER A 24 8.88 6.41 -2.18
C SER A 24 8.15 7.49 -3.01
N HIS A 25 7.01 8.01 -2.54
CA HIS A 25 6.15 9.00 -3.18
C HIS A 25 5.94 10.25 -2.33
N GLY A 26 6.70 10.41 -1.22
CA GLY A 26 6.74 11.65 -0.44
C GLY A 26 5.52 11.95 0.43
N ARG A 27 4.57 11.00 0.58
CA ARG A 27 3.47 11.11 1.53
C ARG A 27 3.49 9.93 2.50
N ALA A 28 3.53 10.23 3.80
CA ALA A 28 3.26 9.23 4.83
C ALA A 28 1.76 8.91 4.79
N TYR A 29 1.43 7.66 4.49
CA TYR A 29 0.08 7.15 4.76
C TYR A 29 0.00 6.77 6.24
N GLU A 30 -0.69 7.59 7.00
CA GLU A 30 -0.94 7.36 8.44
C GLU A 30 -2.37 6.86 8.65
N ASP A 31 -2.53 5.54 8.68
CA ASP A 31 -3.73 4.93 9.26
C ASP A 31 -3.51 4.79 10.77
N LEU A 32 -4.31 5.47 11.57
CA LEU A 32 -4.21 5.46 13.04
C LEU A 32 -4.26 4.04 13.64
N ARG A 33 -4.85 3.08 12.93
CA ARG A 33 -4.85 1.66 13.35
C ARG A 33 -3.45 1.06 13.29
N LEU A 34 -2.64 1.45 12.29
CA LEU A 34 -1.26 0.99 12.14
C LEU A 34 -0.36 1.47 13.27
N MET A 35 -0.59 2.68 13.80
CA MET A 35 0.16 3.20 14.95
C MET A 35 -0.03 2.39 16.24
N ARG A 36 -1.03 1.51 16.27
CA ARG A 36 -1.29 0.60 17.39
C ARG A 36 -0.61 -0.76 17.26
N LEU A 37 0.14 -0.97 16.17
CA LEU A 37 0.89 -2.19 15.92
C LEU A 37 2.38 -1.94 16.11
N THR A 38 3.03 -2.84 16.82
CA THR A 38 4.48 -2.85 17.05
C THR A 38 5.09 -4.06 16.35
N GLU A 39 6.08 -3.82 15.48
CA GLU A 39 6.78 -4.89 14.75
C GLU A 39 7.47 -5.84 15.72
N GLY A 40 7.36 -7.15 15.45
CA GLY A 40 7.91 -8.21 16.31
C GLY A 40 7.10 -8.52 17.57
N GLU A 41 6.18 -7.62 17.98
CA GLU A 41 5.38 -7.79 19.21
C GLU A 41 3.92 -8.11 18.90
N SER A 42 3.24 -7.26 18.09
CA SER A 42 1.84 -7.44 17.72
C SER A 42 1.63 -8.74 16.95
N THR A 43 0.49 -9.36 17.11
CA THR A 43 0.16 -10.66 16.53
C THR A 43 -0.79 -10.52 15.32
N ASP A 44 -0.93 -11.59 14.52
CA ASP A 44 -2.00 -11.72 13.50
C ASP A 44 -3.38 -11.39 14.11
N GLN A 45 -3.65 -11.86 15.35
CA GLN A 45 -4.92 -11.60 16.00
C GLN A 45 -5.10 -10.11 16.33
N ASP A 46 -4.04 -9.39 16.70
CA ASP A 46 -4.12 -7.94 16.96
C ASP A 46 -4.39 -7.17 15.68
N VAL A 47 -3.76 -7.57 14.56
CA VAL A 47 -4.06 -7.03 13.23
C VAL A 47 -5.54 -7.23 12.89
N ARG A 48 -6.08 -8.45 13.06
CA ARG A 48 -7.48 -8.74 12.76
C ARG A 48 -8.47 -8.03 13.70
N LYS A 49 -8.11 -7.77 14.93
CA LYS A 49 -8.93 -6.94 15.85
C LYS A 49 -9.03 -5.49 15.34
N LEU A 50 -7.97 -4.96 14.73
CA LEU A 50 -7.93 -3.58 14.25
C LEU A 50 -8.53 -3.39 12.86
N PHE A 51 -8.29 -4.33 11.96
CA PHE A 51 -8.65 -4.22 10.54
C PHE A 51 -9.83 -5.12 10.13
N GLY A 52 -10.24 -6.05 10.99
CA GLY A 52 -11.25 -7.05 10.66
C GLY A 52 -10.65 -8.25 9.89
N ALA A 53 -11.53 -8.98 9.19
CA ALA A 53 -11.09 -10.06 8.32
C ALA A 53 -10.37 -9.51 7.08
N PRO A 54 -9.19 -10.05 6.69
CA PRO A 54 -8.53 -9.65 5.46
C PRO A 54 -9.33 -10.09 4.24
N ALA A 55 -9.26 -9.31 3.16
CA ALA A 55 -9.87 -9.65 1.88
C ALA A 55 -9.22 -10.88 1.24
N ALA A 56 -7.93 -11.10 1.50
CA ALA A 56 -7.18 -12.28 1.09
C ALA A 56 -6.00 -12.53 2.05
N VAL A 57 -5.56 -13.78 2.08
CA VAL A 57 -4.31 -14.20 2.74
C VAL A 57 -3.40 -14.76 1.67
N ARG A 58 -2.13 -14.39 1.68
CA ARG A 58 -1.09 -14.86 0.74
C ARG A 58 0.02 -15.53 1.51
N ASP A 59 0.57 -16.58 0.95
CA ASP A 59 1.82 -17.13 1.45
C ASP A 59 2.98 -16.22 1.02
N LEU A 60 3.85 -15.91 1.95
CA LEU A 60 5.10 -15.18 1.74
C LEU A 60 6.26 -16.05 2.20
N ASP A 61 7.43 -15.79 1.66
CA ASP A 61 8.65 -16.42 2.17
C ASP A 61 8.85 -16.04 3.65
N GLY A 62 8.82 -17.06 4.51
CA GLY A 62 8.94 -16.88 5.97
C GLY A 62 7.67 -16.46 6.70
N GLY A 63 6.47 -16.54 6.07
CA GLY A 63 5.22 -16.18 6.76
C GLY A 63 4.03 -16.01 5.84
N LYS A 64 3.18 -15.01 6.14
CA LYS A 64 1.99 -14.70 5.34
C LYS A 64 1.72 -13.20 5.24
N GLY A 65 1.02 -12.82 4.19
CA GLY A 65 0.54 -11.46 3.95
C GLY A 65 -0.99 -11.38 4.07
N LEU A 66 -1.48 -10.46 4.88
CA LEU A 66 -2.90 -10.17 5.02
C LEU A 66 -3.23 -8.97 4.15
N VAL A 67 -4.15 -9.12 3.21
CA VAL A 67 -4.52 -8.08 2.25
C VAL A 67 -5.73 -7.29 2.73
N TYR A 68 -5.58 -5.99 2.85
CA TYR A 68 -6.62 -5.07 3.28
C TYR A 68 -6.77 -3.90 2.30
N PRO A 69 -7.76 -3.91 1.39
CA PRO A 69 -8.16 -2.71 0.66
C PRO A 69 -8.70 -1.68 1.64
N LEU A 70 -8.24 -0.44 1.56
CA LEU A 70 -8.69 0.63 2.44
C LEU A 70 -9.79 1.44 1.77
N GLY A 71 -11.02 1.04 2.04
CA GLY A 71 -12.22 1.58 1.42
C GLY A 71 -12.55 0.94 0.06
N PRO A 72 -13.80 1.13 -0.43
CA PRO A 72 -14.27 0.55 -1.69
C PRO A 72 -13.48 1.06 -2.90
N GLU A 73 -13.07 2.33 -2.88
CA GLU A 73 -12.32 3.00 -3.93
C GLU A 73 -11.13 3.79 -3.37
N GLY A 74 -10.63 3.36 -2.20
CA GLY A 74 -9.50 4.02 -1.55
C GLY A 74 -8.19 3.80 -2.32
N PRO A 75 -7.25 4.76 -2.21
CA PRO A 75 -6.01 4.74 -2.97
C PRO A 75 -4.94 3.82 -2.37
N TYR A 76 -5.31 2.96 -1.43
CA TYR A 76 -4.39 2.05 -0.77
C TYR A 76 -4.98 0.66 -0.62
N THR A 77 -4.16 -0.35 -0.92
CA THR A 77 -4.36 -1.74 -0.55
C THR A 77 -3.15 -2.19 0.24
N LEU A 78 -3.33 -2.44 1.53
CA LEU A 78 -2.24 -2.87 2.41
C LEU A 78 -1.99 -4.36 2.31
N LEU A 79 -0.73 -4.74 2.26
CA LEU A 79 -0.23 -6.08 2.54
C LEU A 79 0.44 -6.04 3.91
N ILE A 80 -0.27 -6.48 4.95
CA ILE A 80 0.28 -6.57 6.30
C ILE A 80 1.01 -7.89 6.44
N LYS A 81 2.32 -7.83 6.72
CA LYS A 81 3.21 -9.00 6.79
C LYS A 81 3.20 -9.60 8.20
N ILE A 82 3.02 -10.91 8.26
CA ILE A 82 3.04 -11.71 9.49
C ILE A 82 4.08 -12.81 9.29
N ASP A 83 5.04 -12.94 10.20
CA ASP A 83 6.08 -13.96 10.13
C ASP A 83 5.56 -15.36 10.50
N ALA A 84 6.44 -16.37 10.38
CA ALA A 84 6.12 -17.76 10.71
C ALA A 84 5.73 -17.98 12.19
N LYS A 85 6.10 -17.05 13.09
CA LYS A 85 5.74 -17.06 14.51
C LYS A 85 4.40 -16.34 14.77
N GLY A 86 3.73 -15.83 13.73
CA GLY A 86 2.48 -15.09 13.83
C GLY A 86 2.64 -13.64 14.28
N LYS A 87 3.84 -13.04 14.12
CA LYS A 87 4.13 -11.67 14.53
C LYS A 87 4.10 -10.71 13.34
N TYR A 88 3.58 -9.50 13.58
CA TYR A 88 3.58 -8.39 12.63
C TYR A 88 5.01 -7.95 12.28
N GLN A 89 5.30 -7.81 10.98
CA GLN A 89 6.60 -7.48 10.42
C GLN A 89 6.54 -6.25 9.49
N GLY A 90 5.56 -5.38 9.69
CA GLY A 90 5.39 -4.21 8.84
C GLY A 90 4.37 -4.42 7.73
N ARG A 91 4.28 -3.41 6.86
CA ARG A 91 3.29 -3.36 5.78
C ARG A 91 3.89 -2.84 4.49
N ASP A 92 3.28 -3.22 3.36
CA ASP A 92 3.51 -2.62 2.06
C ASP A 92 2.19 -2.08 1.48
N ASN A 93 2.25 -1.09 0.60
CA ASN A 93 1.14 -0.73 -0.26
C ASN A 93 1.26 -1.51 -1.57
N LEU A 94 0.20 -2.19 -1.98
CA LEU A 94 0.17 -2.92 -3.24
C LEU A 94 -0.06 -2.00 -4.45
N LEU A 95 -0.68 -0.82 -4.25
CA LEU A 95 -1.01 0.12 -5.31
C LEU A 95 0.16 1.10 -5.51
N THR A 96 1.19 0.63 -6.22
CA THR A 96 2.40 1.39 -6.54
C THR A 96 2.77 1.22 -8.01
N ARG A 97 3.45 2.22 -8.60
CA ARG A 97 3.96 2.14 -9.98
C ARG A 97 4.76 0.86 -10.22
N ALA A 98 5.66 0.51 -9.32
CA ALA A 98 6.49 -0.69 -9.43
C ALA A 98 5.65 -1.98 -9.53
N ASN A 99 4.52 -2.07 -8.83
CA ASN A 99 3.61 -3.21 -8.96
C ASN A 99 2.78 -3.15 -10.25
N PHE A 100 2.37 -1.94 -10.68
CA PHE A 100 1.62 -1.77 -11.93
C PHE A 100 2.45 -2.13 -13.16
N GLU A 101 3.74 -1.78 -13.20
CA GLU A 101 4.67 -2.14 -14.27
C GLU A 101 4.87 -3.66 -14.42
N ARG A 102 4.56 -4.43 -13.39
CA ARG A 102 4.59 -5.90 -13.43
C ARG A 102 3.31 -6.50 -14.04
N VAL A 103 2.25 -5.72 -14.21
CA VAL A 103 1.05 -6.17 -14.91
C VAL A 103 1.32 -6.12 -16.41
N THR A 104 1.39 -7.29 -17.04
CA THR A 104 1.76 -7.41 -18.46
C THR A 104 0.66 -8.10 -19.25
N ARG A 105 0.64 -7.84 -20.55
CA ARG A 105 -0.27 -8.54 -21.48
C ARG A 105 -0.13 -10.05 -21.38
N GLY A 106 -1.25 -10.76 -21.38
CA GLY A 106 -1.30 -12.22 -21.25
C GLY A 106 -1.51 -12.70 -19.81
N MET A 107 -1.35 -11.87 -18.79
CA MET A 107 -1.70 -12.23 -17.41
C MET A 107 -3.20 -12.48 -17.28
N LYS A 108 -3.59 -13.35 -16.34
CA LYS A 108 -4.98 -13.60 -16.02
C LYS A 108 -5.50 -12.65 -14.94
N GLU A 109 -6.82 -12.43 -14.95
CA GLU A 109 -7.51 -11.65 -13.89
C GLU A 109 -7.08 -12.08 -12.49
N LEU A 110 -6.93 -13.39 -12.26
CA LEU A 110 -6.50 -13.92 -10.97
C LEU A 110 -5.09 -13.45 -10.59
N ASP A 111 -4.16 -13.40 -11.55
CA ASP A 111 -2.78 -12.96 -11.29
C ASP A 111 -2.77 -11.48 -10.89
N VAL A 112 -3.55 -10.65 -11.61
CA VAL A 112 -3.70 -9.22 -11.30
C VAL A 112 -4.37 -9.02 -9.94
N LEU A 113 -5.41 -9.79 -9.65
CA LEU A 113 -6.11 -9.77 -8.36
C LEU A 113 -5.16 -10.16 -7.20
N VAL A 114 -4.33 -11.19 -7.43
CA VAL A 114 -3.30 -11.59 -6.46
C VAL A 114 -2.26 -10.48 -6.29
N MET A 115 -1.87 -9.75 -7.33
CA MET A 115 -0.85 -8.68 -7.23
C MET A 115 -1.37 -7.43 -6.54
N LEU A 116 -2.55 -6.95 -6.92
CA LEU A 116 -3.04 -5.61 -6.55
C LEU A 116 -4.17 -5.63 -5.51
N GLY A 117 -4.78 -6.79 -5.28
CA GLY A 117 -6.02 -6.89 -4.52
C GLY A 117 -7.24 -6.54 -5.37
N ARG A 118 -8.41 -6.44 -4.71
CA ARG A 118 -9.67 -6.13 -5.41
C ARG A 118 -9.63 -4.74 -6.04
N PRO A 119 -10.11 -4.59 -7.29
CA PRO A 119 -10.27 -3.28 -7.91
C PRO A 119 -11.33 -2.46 -7.16
N GLY A 120 -11.17 -1.14 -7.19
CA GLY A 120 -12.16 -0.19 -6.67
C GLY A 120 -13.38 -0.09 -7.59
N HIS A 121 -13.15 -0.21 -8.90
CA HIS A 121 -14.19 -0.23 -9.91
C HIS A 121 -13.92 -1.33 -10.94
N ALA A 122 -15.01 -1.97 -11.41
CA ALA A 122 -14.95 -2.97 -12.47
C ALA A 122 -16.15 -2.77 -13.40
N GLN A 123 -15.89 -2.71 -14.72
CA GLN A 123 -16.90 -2.49 -15.74
C GLN A 123 -16.75 -3.53 -16.87
N LYS A 124 -17.88 -3.95 -17.43
CA LYS A 124 -17.93 -4.84 -18.61
C LYS A 124 -18.38 -4.05 -19.84
N PHE A 125 -17.75 -4.33 -20.96
CA PHE A 125 -18.06 -3.77 -22.27
C PHE A 125 -18.46 -4.91 -23.24
N PRO A 126 -19.73 -5.37 -23.22
CA PRO A 126 -20.15 -6.56 -23.97
C PRO A 126 -19.95 -6.44 -25.49
N LEU A 127 -20.12 -5.24 -26.05
CA LEU A 127 -19.96 -5.00 -27.50
C LEU A 127 -18.49 -5.15 -27.93
N GLN A 128 -17.53 -4.82 -27.06
CA GLN A 128 -16.10 -4.98 -27.30
C GLN A 128 -15.58 -6.33 -26.84
N GLN A 129 -16.40 -7.14 -26.17
CA GLN A 129 -15.98 -8.38 -25.52
C GLN A 129 -14.82 -8.17 -24.54
N GLN A 130 -14.90 -7.08 -23.77
CA GLN A 130 -13.85 -6.66 -22.83
C GLN A 130 -14.43 -6.33 -21.45
N SER A 131 -13.54 -6.30 -20.46
CA SER A 131 -13.81 -5.72 -19.15
C SER A 131 -12.65 -4.83 -18.72
N SER A 132 -12.90 -3.83 -17.88
CA SER A 132 -11.86 -3.05 -17.24
C SER A 132 -11.96 -3.10 -15.74
N TRP A 133 -10.80 -3.11 -15.09
CA TRP A 133 -10.64 -2.97 -13.66
C TRP A 133 -9.80 -1.75 -13.35
N GLU A 134 -10.20 -1.01 -12.29
CA GLU A 134 -9.59 0.26 -11.94
C GLU A 134 -9.16 0.27 -10.47
N TRP A 135 -7.94 0.75 -10.23
CA TRP A 135 -7.42 1.03 -8.89
C TRP A 135 -6.98 2.48 -8.80
N ARG A 136 -7.57 3.23 -7.87
CA ARG A 136 -7.05 4.54 -7.52
C ARG A 136 -5.78 4.40 -6.70
N PHE A 137 -4.84 5.31 -6.89
CA PHE A 137 -3.61 5.34 -6.12
C PHE A 137 -3.06 6.76 -6.03
N ILE A 138 -2.11 6.97 -5.11
CA ILE A 138 -1.41 8.23 -4.97
C ILE A 138 -0.08 8.14 -5.71
N ASP A 139 0.10 9.02 -6.69
CA ASP A 139 1.30 9.18 -7.48
C ASP A 139 1.96 10.52 -7.12
N GLY A 140 2.93 10.49 -6.22
CA GLY A 140 3.47 11.70 -5.61
C GLY A 140 2.40 12.47 -4.82
N ALA A 141 2.01 13.65 -5.31
CA ALA A 141 0.96 14.47 -4.71
C ALA A 141 -0.40 14.35 -5.43
N THR A 142 -0.52 13.48 -6.44
CA THR A 142 -1.68 13.42 -7.33
C THR A 142 -2.38 12.07 -7.21
N GLU A 143 -3.71 12.07 -7.08
CA GLU A 143 -4.50 10.87 -7.29
C GLU A 143 -4.56 10.53 -8.77
N ARG A 144 -4.33 9.26 -9.08
CA ARG A 144 -4.43 8.69 -10.42
C ARG A 144 -5.20 7.39 -10.38
N VAL A 145 -5.53 6.89 -11.56
CA VAL A 145 -6.18 5.59 -11.74
C VAL A 145 -5.26 4.69 -12.55
N PHE A 146 -5.00 3.49 -12.05
CA PHE A 146 -4.44 2.41 -12.84
C PHE A 146 -5.58 1.58 -13.41
N VAL A 147 -5.64 1.47 -14.73
CA VAL A 147 -6.68 0.75 -15.47
C VAL A 147 -6.06 -0.48 -16.12
N VAL A 148 -6.72 -1.62 -15.99
CA VAL A 148 -6.35 -2.86 -16.68
C VAL A 148 -7.55 -3.32 -17.50
N THR A 149 -7.33 -3.54 -18.80
CA THR A 149 -8.34 -4.07 -19.72
C THR A 149 -8.09 -5.55 -19.98
N PHE A 150 -9.16 -6.32 -19.90
CA PHE A 150 -9.15 -7.76 -20.15
C PHE A 150 -10.02 -8.11 -21.36
N ASP A 151 -9.65 -9.17 -22.06
CA ASP A 151 -10.51 -9.80 -23.08
C ASP A 151 -11.64 -10.63 -22.44
N ASP A 152 -12.48 -11.25 -23.28
CA ASP A 152 -13.59 -12.12 -22.85
C ASP A 152 -13.15 -13.40 -22.12
N ARG A 153 -11.85 -13.74 -22.19
CA ARG A 153 -11.24 -14.89 -21.50
C ARG A 153 -10.55 -14.48 -20.18
N GLY A 154 -10.73 -13.21 -19.76
CA GLY A 154 -10.08 -12.68 -18.56
C GLY A 154 -8.57 -12.58 -18.68
N THR A 155 -8.06 -12.27 -19.87
CA THR A 155 -6.62 -12.09 -20.13
C THR A 155 -6.32 -10.61 -20.36
N VAL A 156 -5.28 -10.08 -19.72
CA VAL A 156 -4.84 -8.69 -19.87
C VAL A 156 -4.47 -8.42 -21.32
N VAL A 157 -5.15 -7.46 -21.93
CA VAL A 157 -4.89 -6.96 -23.28
C VAL A 157 -4.26 -5.57 -23.27
N ASP A 158 -4.50 -4.79 -22.21
CA ASP A 158 -3.88 -3.47 -22.02
C ASP A 158 -3.85 -3.05 -20.57
N SER A 159 -2.94 -2.12 -20.23
CA SER A 159 -2.91 -1.45 -18.92
C SER A 159 -2.33 -0.05 -19.06
N ALA A 160 -2.93 0.92 -18.33
CA ALA A 160 -2.51 2.32 -18.37
C ALA A 160 -2.68 3.00 -17.01
N ILE A 161 -1.88 4.03 -16.76
CA ILE A 161 -2.10 4.97 -15.67
C ILE A 161 -2.73 6.23 -16.26
N GLU A 162 -3.90 6.58 -15.75
CA GLU A 162 -4.72 7.68 -16.25
C GLU A 162 -4.96 8.75 -15.16
N GLU A 163 -5.45 9.91 -15.55
CA GLU A 163 -5.93 10.91 -14.60
C GLU A 163 -7.25 10.44 -13.98
N ASP A 164 -7.45 10.71 -12.67
CA ASP A 164 -8.74 10.38 -12.05
C ASP A 164 -9.84 11.27 -12.64
N PRO A 165 -10.84 10.69 -13.33
CA PRO A 165 -11.91 11.46 -13.97
C PRO A 165 -12.73 12.31 -13.00
N ARG A 166 -12.75 11.97 -11.70
CA ARG A 166 -13.40 12.79 -10.67
C ARG A 166 -12.74 14.15 -10.48
N ARG A 167 -11.46 14.30 -10.87
CA ARG A 167 -10.74 15.58 -10.82
C ARG A 167 -10.92 16.42 -12.08
N SER A 168 -11.28 15.80 -13.19
CA SER A 168 -11.51 16.48 -14.48
C SER A 168 -12.92 17.09 -14.59
N GLY A 169 -13.85 16.71 -13.72
CA GLY A 169 -15.25 17.14 -13.72
C GLY A 169 -15.57 18.46 -12.99
N GLY A 170 -14.56 19.16 -12.49
CA GLY A 170 -14.72 20.41 -11.75
C GLY A 170 -14.45 21.65 -12.61
N ARG A 171 -15.32 21.93 -13.60
CA ARG A 171 -15.47 23.26 -14.23
C ARG A 171 -16.95 23.59 -14.38
#